data_4fbf1cf8f9f82b542a045539a21fe15c
#
_entry.id   4fbf1cf8f9f82b542a045539a21fe15c
#
_cell.length_a   1.000
_cell.length_b   1.000
_cell.length_c   1.000
_cell.angle_alpha   90.00
_cell.angle_beta   90.00
_cell.angle_gamma   90.00
#
_symmetry.space_group_name_H-M   'P 1'
#
loop_
_entity.id
_entity.type
_entity.pdbx_description
1 polymer ?
#
loop_
_entity_poly.entity_id
_entity_poly.type
_entity_poly.pdbx_seq_one_letter_code
_entity_poly.pdbx_strand_id
1 'polypeptide(L)'
;VNLPQHKGFCRSVRTIVGALALTGLAVGTGAVPASAATEDGATSYVALGDSMASGPLIPDITGPVACGRSTHNYAHELASRLGASLRDVTCSGAASKHMTEKQSLSLLDIPMGSAPPQFDALRPDTDLVTLTIGGNDTGLVGIAQKCTTLDPNATPCKEKYNEGGVDQVGQRIAEFAPKLGVVLDSIHQRSPHARVIVTGYGLYIKPGGCWPLQPVLPVDADFLQGSVDRMNTVIAEQSAAHGAEYIDLATPSKGHDSCQAPSDKWVEGYVPTAAAAPLHPNRNGEENYAALIGAHLQGS
;
A
#
# COMPACT_ATOMS: atom_id res chain seq x y z
N VAL A 1 -7.78 -41.90 47.87
CA VAL A 1 -7.42 -43.30 47.78
C VAL A 1 -6.01 -43.40 47.24
N ASN A 2 -5.16 -43.96 47.98
CA ASN A 2 -3.72 -44.21 48.03
C ASN A 2 -3.02 -44.50 46.66
N LEU A 3 -1.79 -43.94 46.57
CA LEU A 3 -0.63 -44.44 45.83
C LEU A 3 -0.29 -45.92 46.13
N PRO A 4 0.54 -46.60 45.31
CA PRO A 4 1.92 -46.74 45.80
C PRO A 4 3.03 -46.59 44.80
N GLN A 5 4.19 -46.21 45.35
CA GLN A 5 5.51 -46.15 44.71
C GLN A 5 6.06 -47.58 44.51
N HIS A 6 6.89 -47.75 43.49
CA HIS A 6 7.90 -48.85 43.50
C HIS A 6 9.30 -48.29 43.17
N LYS A 7 10.17 -48.57 44.15
CA LYS A 7 11.63 -48.44 44.14
C LYS A 7 12.27 -49.71 43.56
N GLY A 8 13.46 -49.54 43.02
CA GLY A 8 14.45 -50.60 42.91
C GLY A 8 15.04 -50.70 41.53
N PHE A 9 16.28 -50.93 41.24
CA PHE A 9 17.45 -51.26 41.99
C PHE A 9 18.66 -51.11 41.07
N CYS A 10 19.75 -50.62 41.61
CA CYS A 10 21.08 -50.49 41.02
C CYS A 10 21.65 -51.85 40.63
N ARG A 11 22.34 -51.99 39.50
CA ARG A 11 23.46 -52.94 39.38
C ARG A 11 24.55 -52.44 38.45
N SER A 12 25.65 -52.11 39.04
CA SER A 12 26.98 -51.88 38.52
C SER A 12 27.60 -53.18 38.00
N VAL A 13 28.18 -53.16 36.80
CA VAL A 13 29.17 -54.16 36.40
C VAL A 13 30.36 -53.41 35.80
N ARG A 14 31.46 -53.46 36.49
CA ARG A 14 32.81 -53.13 36.01
C ARG A 14 33.37 -54.32 35.25
N THR A 15 33.96 -54.07 34.08
CA THR A 15 34.96 -55.01 33.54
C THR A 15 36.09 -54.21 32.89
N ILE A 16 37.27 -54.73 33.03
CA ILE A 16 38.60 -54.17 32.99
C ILE A 16 39.27 -54.52 31.63
N VAL A 17 40.00 -53.56 31.10
CA VAL A 17 41.30 -53.61 30.38
C VAL A 17 41.47 -54.41 29.08
N GLY A 18 41.99 -53.74 28.10
CA GLY A 18 42.65 -54.26 26.93
C GLY A 18 43.29 -53.11 26.13
N ALA A 19 44.54 -52.75 26.46
CA ALA A 19 45.33 -51.82 25.65
C ALA A 19 45.89 -52.56 24.43
N LEU A 20 45.55 -52.09 23.25
CA LEU A 20 46.31 -52.41 22.04
C LEU A 20 46.61 -51.09 21.30
N ALA A 21 47.88 -50.73 21.30
CA ALA A 21 48.40 -49.65 20.51
C ALA A 21 48.43 -50.05 19.03
N LEU A 22 47.67 -49.36 18.19
CA LEU A 22 47.80 -49.41 16.74
C LEU A 22 48.04 -47.98 16.22
N THR A 23 49.28 -47.78 15.76
CA THR A 23 49.66 -46.59 14.98
C THR A 23 48.88 -46.55 13.69
N GLY A 24 47.87 -45.70 13.63
CA GLY A 24 47.09 -45.43 12.41
C GLY A 24 47.39 -44.05 11.86
N LEU A 25 47.80 -43.98 10.61
CA LEU A 25 47.97 -42.77 9.82
C LEU A 25 46.75 -41.84 9.99
N ALA A 26 46.98 -40.62 10.46
CA ALA A 26 45.99 -39.55 10.42
C ALA A 26 45.81 -39.07 8.96
N VAL A 27 44.80 -39.59 8.29
CA VAL A 27 44.22 -38.94 7.09
C VAL A 27 43.42 -37.77 7.61
N GLY A 28 43.98 -36.56 7.44
CA GLY A 28 43.28 -35.32 7.74
C GLY A 28 42.10 -35.17 6.79
N THR A 29 40.89 -35.56 7.24
CA THR A 29 39.65 -35.12 6.63
C THR A 29 39.47 -33.66 7.01
N GLY A 30 39.87 -32.75 6.11
CA GLY A 30 39.49 -31.34 6.24
C GLY A 30 38.00 -31.25 6.34
N ALA A 31 37.50 -30.93 7.55
CA ALA A 31 36.14 -30.49 7.71
C ALA A 31 36.00 -29.18 6.93
N VAL A 32 35.37 -29.23 5.76
CA VAL A 32 34.90 -28.04 5.07
C VAL A 32 33.90 -27.41 6.07
N PRO A 33 34.13 -26.15 6.51
CA PRO A 33 33.11 -25.49 7.32
C PRO A 33 31.84 -25.51 6.50
N ALA A 34 30.79 -26.14 6.99
CA ALA A 34 29.45 -25.97 6.45
C ALA A 34 29.21 -24.46 6.48
N SER A 35 29.21 -23.82 5.32
CA SER A 35 28.65 -22.47 5.18
C SER A 35 27.27 -22.55 5.81
N ALA A 36 27.09 -21.87 6.94
CA ALA A 36 25.78 -21.60 7.44
C ALA A 36 25.03 -21.00 6.26
N ALA A 37 24.05 -21.71 5.73
CA ALA A 37 23.06 -21.11 4.85
C ALA A 37 22.53 -19.92 5.67
N THR A 38 22.82 -18.71 5.20
CA THR A 38 22.07 -17.54 5.65
C THR A 38 20.63 -17.93 5.38
N GLU A 39 19.80 -17.99 6.44
CA GLU A 39 18.36 -18.00 6.27
C GLU A 39 18.11 -16.85 5.27
N ASP A 40 17.59 -17.16 4.08
CA ASP A 40 17.14 -16.15 3.14
C ASP A 40 16.05 -15.39 3.89
N GLY A 41 16.43 -14.25 4.50
CA GLY A 41 15.52 -13.42 5.26
C GLY A 41 14.42 -12.99 4.31
N ALA A 42 13.15 -13.16 4.69
CA ALA A 42 12.03 -12.69 3.91
C ALA A 42 12.23 -11.19 3.59
N THR A 43 11.96 -10.77 2.36
CA THR A 43 12.03 -9.36 1.92
C THR A 43 11.35 -8.45 2.95
N SER A 44 12.08 -7.49 3.50
CA SER A 44 11.55 -6.48 4.43
C SER A 44 10.78 -5.44 3.66
N TYR A 45 9.45 -5.45 3.77
CA TYR A 45 8.55 -4.60 2.99
C TYR A 45 7.80 -3.61 3.89
N VAL A 46 7.82 -2.33 3.53
CA VAL A 46 7.06 -1.24 4.17
C VAL A 46 6.07 -0.64 3.18
N ALA A 47 4.80 -0.62 3.55
CA ALA A 47 3.75 0.05 2.78
C ALA A 47 3.37 1.37 3.42
N LEU A 48 3.51 2.46 2.66
CA LEU A 48 3.15 3.83 3.01
C LEU A 48 2.00 4.29 2.12
N GLY A 49 1.19 5.21 2.62
CA GLY A 49 0.19 5.81 1.75
C GLY A 49 -1.10 6.23 2.43
N ASP A 50 -2.04 6.62 1.57
CA ASP A 50 -3.36 7.10 1.94
C ASP A 50 -4.44 6.00 1.86
N SER A 51 -5.70 6.40 1.69
CA SER A 51 -6.83 5.48 1.63
C SER A 51 -6.82 4.56 0.40
N MET A 52 -6.16 4.94 -0.69
CA MET A 52 -6.05 4.09 -1.88
C MET A 52 -5.14 2.89 -1.63
N ALA A 53 -4.15 3.04 -0.71
CA ALA A 53 -3.28 1.97 -0.29
C ALA A 53 -3.81 1.22 0.93
N SER A 54 -4.69 1.83 1.74
CA SER A 54 -5.19 1.17 2.95
C SER A 54 -6.38 0.24 2.70
N GLY A 55 -7.15 0.41 1.61
CA GLY A 55 -8.31 -0.41 1.27
C GLY A 55 -9.49 -0.27 2.26
N PRO A 56 -9.96 0.98 2.54
CA PRO A 56 -10.94 1.21 3.60
C PRO A 56 -12.27 0.51 3.31
N LEU A 57 -12.85 -0.08 4.36
CA LEU A 57 -14.09 -0.87 4.37
C LEU A 57 -14.02 -2.22 3.63
N ILE A 58 -12.85 -2.65 3.18
CA ILE A 58 -12.65 -4.04 2.75
C ILE A 58 -12.33 -4.87 4.01
N PRO A 59 -13.13 -5.87 4.39
CA PRO A 59 -12.83 -6.73 5.54
C PRO A 59 -11.58 -7.61 5.26
N ASP A 60 -10.77 -7.98 6.26
CA ASP A 60 -10.80 -7.59 7.65
C ASP A 60 -9.94 -6.34 7.89
N ILE A 61 -10.31 -5.55 8.91
CA ILE A 61 -9.58 -4.30 9.22
C ILE A 61 -8.50 -4.59 10.28
N THR A 62 -7.31 -4.02 10.08
CA THR A 62 -6.18 -4.11 11.00
C THR A 62 -5.64 -2.73 11.41
N GLY A 63 -4.99 -2.65 12.57
CA GLY A 63 -4.44 -1.41 13.12
C GLY A 63 -5.51 -0.43 13.61
N PRO A 64 -5.24 0.89 13.62
CA PRO A 64 -6.22 1.89 14.02
C PRO A 64 -7.46 1.85 13.12
N VAL A 65 -8.65 1.66 13.70
CA VAL A 65 -9.91 1.50 12.92
C VAL A 65 -10.14 2.65 11.94
N ALA A 66 -9.85 3.88 12.34
CA ALA A 66 -10.05 5.04 11.47
C ALA A 66 -9.01 5.17 10.33
N CYS A 67 -7.92 4.39 10.34
CA CYS A 67 -7.06 4.24 9.17
C CYS A 67 -7.73 3.37 8.09
N GLY A 68 -8.71 2.55 8.44
CA GLY A 68 -9.44 1.69 7.52
C GLY A 68 -8.53 0.70 6.80
N ARG A 69 -7.42 0.30 7.41
CA ARG A 69 -6.44 -0.58 6.78
C ARG A 69 -6.97 -2.00 6.68
N SER A 70 -7.10 -2.50 5.46
CA SER A 70 -7.54 -3.87 5.19
C SER A 70 -6.38 -4.85 5.14
N THR A 71 -6.61 -6.08 5.61
CA THR A 71 -5.70 -7.21 5.36
C THR A 71 -5.78 -7.72 3.90
N HIS A 72 -6.62 -7.10 3.08
CA HIS A 72 -6.80 -7.38 1.64
C HIS A 72 -6.52 -6.15 0.77
N ASN A 73 -5.77 -5.18 1.28
CA ASN A 73 -5.25 -4.11 0.44
C ASN A 73 -4.08 -4.62 -0.43
N TYR A 74 -3.68 -3.86 -1.44
CA TYR A 74 -2.65 -4.31 -2.36
C TYR A 74 -1.32 -4.65 -1.67
N ALA A 75 -1.02 -4.01 -0.54
CA ALA A 75 0.22 -4.26 0.17
C ALA A 75 0.25 -5.66 0.81
N HIS A 76 -0.86 -6.10 1.42
CA HIS A 76 -0.99 -7.44 1.97
C HIS A 76 -1.02 -8.50 0.87
N GLU A 77 -1.75 -8.25 -0.22
CA GLU A 77 -1.80 -9.15 -1.38
C GLU A 77 -0.41 -9.29 -2.04
N LEU A 78 0.33 -8.18 -2.17
CA LEU A 78 1.70 -8.18 -2.70
C LEU A 78 2.66 -8.92 -1.77
N ALA A 79 2.61 -8.65 -0.46
CA ALA A 79 3.44 -9.33 0.53
C ALA A 79 3.23 -10.85 0.51
N SER A 80 1.97 -11.29 0.40
CA SER A 80 1.64 -12.71 0.26
C SER A 80 2.26 -13.34 -1.00
N ARG A 81 2.20 -12.64 -2.15
CA ARG A 81 2.76 -13.08 -3.42
C ARG A 81 4.30 -13.20 -3.39
N LEU A 82 4.95 -12.28 -2.66
CA LEU A 82 6.41 -12.21 -2.57
C LEU A 82 6.98 -13.04 -1.41
N GLY A 83 6.16 -13.55 -0.49
CA GLY A 83 6.63 -14.11 0.77
C GLY A 83 7.34 -13.07 1.65
N ALA A 84 6.96 -11.78 1.52
CA ALA A 84 7.62 -10.68 2.20
C ALA A 84 7.11 -10.47 3.63
N SER A 85 7.98 -9.95 4.50
CA SER A 85 7.63 -9.49 5.84
C SER A 85 7.11 -8.06 5.76
N LEU A 86 5.79 -7.89 5.80
CA LEU A 86 5.12 -6.60 5.61
C LEU A 86 4.99 -5.81 6.92
N ARG A 87 5.35 -4.53 6.85
CA ARG A 87 4.94 -3.49 7.79
C ARG A 87 4.05 -2.48 7.07
N ASP A 88 2.76 -2.65 7.20
CA ASP A 88 1.77 -1.76 6.61
C ASP A 88 1.41 -0.63 7.60
N VAL A 89 1.69 0.61 7.20
CA VAL A 89 1.34 1.82 7.97
C VAL A 89 0.48 2.79 7.16
N THR A 90 -0.10 2.32 6.07
CA THR A 90 -1.06 3.09 5.28
C THR A 90 -2.23 3.55 6.12
N CYS A 91 -2.80 4.71 5.83
CA CYS A 91 -3.88 5.26 6.64
C CYS A 91 -4.79 6.18 5.83
N SER A 92 -6.09 5.92 5.88
CA SER A 92 -7.09 6.78 5.23
C SER A 92 -6.95 8.24 5.66
N GLY A 93 -7.04 9.17 4.69
CA GLY A 93 -6.88 10.60 4.93
C GLY A 93 -5.43 11.06 5.08
N ALA A 94 -4.42 10.17 4.92
CA ALA A 94 -3.03 10.60 4.97
C ALA A 94 -2.69 11.54 3.81
N ALA A 95 -1.98 12.62 4.11
CA ALA A 95 -1.34 13.53 3.17
C ALA A 95 0.18 13.45 3.34
N SER A 96 0.94 14.02 2.44
CA SER A 96 2.42 14.00 2.46
C SER A 96 3.03 14.41 3.81
N LYS A 97 2.44 15.35 4.52
CA LYS A 97 2.87 15.78 5.86
C LYS A 97 2.83 14.65 6.90
N HIS A 98 1.91 13.68 6.75
CA HIS A 98 1.78 12.59 7.71
C HIS A 98 2.86 11.51 7.56
N MET A 99 3.78 11.71 6.62
CA MET A 99 5.02 10.94 6.60
C MET A 99 5.91 11.27 7.80
N THR A 100 5.90 12.52 8.26
CA THR A 100 6.74 13.02 9.38
C THR A 100 5.93 13.49 10.58
N GLU A 101 4.62 13.73 10.45
CA GLU A 101 3.73 14.20 11.48
C GLU A 101 2.74 13.14 11.92
N LYS A 102 2.30 13.18 13.17
CA LYS A 102 1.16 12.37 13.63
C LYS A 102 -0.10 12.76 12.87
N GLN A 103 -0.85 11.76 12.41
CA GLN A 103 -2.16 11.96 11.81
C GLN A 103 -3.23 11.88 12.89
N SER A 104 -3.97 12.96 13.12
CA SER A 104 -5.19 12.94 13.93
C SER A 104 -6.26 12.14 13.20
N LEU A 105 -6.89 11.19 13.88
CA LEU A 105 -7.88 10.29 13.32
C LEU A 105 -9.27 10.66 13.81
N SER A 106 -10.23 10.64 12.88
CA SER A 106 -11.66 10.78 13.19
C SER A 106 -12.50 9.85 12.32
N LEU A 107 -13.64 9.45 12.82
CA LEU A 107 -14.68 8.73 12.08
C LEU A 107 -15.98 9.46 12.29
N LEU A 108 -16.62 9.95 11.22
CA LEU A 108 -17.84 10.78 11.31
C LEU A 108 -17.68 11.94 12.32
N ASP A 109 -16.56 12.65 12.24
CA ASP A 109 -16.18 13.76 13.14
C ASP A 109 -15.96 13.37 14.63
N ILE A 110 -16.03 12.09 14.96
CA ILE A 110 -15.70 11.58 16.29
C ILE A 110 -14.20 11.32 16.37
N PRO A 111 -13.47 11.94 17.31
CA PRO A 111 -12.04 11.69 17.48
C PRO A 111 -11.76 10.21 17.81
N MET A 112 -10.85 9.60 17.06
CA MET A 112 -10.46 8.19 17.17
C MET A 112 -8.97 8.00 17.53
N GLY A 113 -8.35 9.05 18.11
CA GLY A 113 -6.93 9.04 18.45
C GLY A 113 -6.03 9.56 17.35
N SER A 114 -4.86 8.97 17.20
CA SER A 114 -3.88 9.37 16.17
C SER A 114 -3.08 8.17 15.67
N ALA A 115 -2.62 8.25 14.42
CA ALA A 115 -1.58 7.37 13.89
C ALA A 115 -0.19 8.04 14.01
N PRO A 116 0.88 7.27 14.27
CA PRO A 116 2.24 7.81 14.26
C PRO A 116 2.65 8.24 12.86
N PRO A 117 3.75 9.02 12.72
CA PRO A 117 4.34 9.31 11.42
C PRO A 117 4.62 8.03 10.65
N GLN A 118 4.27 7.98 9.35
CA GLN A 118 4.45 6.76 8.57
C GLN A 118 5.94 6.40 8.40
N PHE A 119 6.84 7.38 8.38
CA PHE A 119 8.28 7.16 8.30
C PHE A 119 8.89 6.46 9.51
N ASP A 120 8.20 6.38 10.64
CA ASP A 120 8.64 5.59 11.79
C ASP A 120 8.69 4.07 11.48
N ALA A 121 8.07 3.64 10.40
CA ALA A 121 8.13 2.26 9.92
C ALA A 121 9.40 1.93 9.13
N LEU A 122 10.04 2.93 8.51
CA LEU A 122 11.21 2.75 7.66
C LEU A 122 12.46 2.40 8.48
N ARG A 123 13.31 1.54 7.92
CA ARG A 123 14.57 1.09 8.52
C ARG A 123 15.67 1.02 7.46
N PRO A 124 16.97 1.08 7.86
CA PRO A 124 18.08 0.91 6.90
C PRO A 124 18.10 -0.43 6.18
N ASP A 125 17.51 -1.47 6.78
CA ASP A 125 17.40 -2.84 6.27
C ASP A 125 16.04 -3.11 5.57
N THR A 126 15.28 -2.07 5.22
CA THR A 126 14.07 -2.20 4.39
C THR A 126 14.48 -2.45 2.94
N ASP A 127 13.93 -3.50 2.32
CA ASP A 127 14.24 -3.90 0.94
C ASP A 127 13.26 -3.32 -0.08
N LEU A 128 11.99 -3.16 0.31
CA LEU A 128 10.91 -2.69 -0.55
C LEU A 128 10.05 -1.65 0.17
N VAL A 129 9.76 -0.56 -0.52
CA VAL A 129 8.77 0.44 -0.08
C VAL A 129 7.76 0.65 -1.19
N THR A 130 6.46 0.58 -0.87
CA THR A 130 5.40 1.08 -1.76
C THR A 130 4.78 2.34 -1.20
N LEU A 131 4.39 3.26 -2.07
CA LEU A 131 3.78 4.54 -1.72
C LEU A 131 2.64 4.90 -2.68
N THR A 132 1.46 5.16 -2.13
CA THR A 132 0.35 5.83 -2.84
C THR A 132 -0.07 7.04 -2.03
N ILE A 133 0.18 8.25 -2.52
CA ILE A 133 -0.04 9.50 -1.78
C ILE A 133 -0.33 10.67 -2.73
N GLY A 134 -1.08 11.68 -2.26
CA GLY A 134 -1.35 12.92 -2.97
C GLY A 134 -2.82 13.28 -3.11
N GLY A 135 -3.71 12.28 -3.11
CA GLY A 135 -5.15 12.52 -3.22
C GLY A 135 -5.70 13.46 -2.13
N ASN A 136 -5.17 13.37 -0.91
CA ASN A 136 -5.56 14.25 0.18
C ASN A 136 -4.82 15.59 0.16
N ASP A 137 -3.58 15.67 -0.34
CA ASP A 137 -2.85 16.93 -0.54
C ASP A 137 -3.59 17.84 -1.52
N THR A 138 -4.13 17.26 -2.59
CA THR A 138 -4.86 17.97 -3.63
C THR A 138 -6.34 18.14 -3.32
N GLY A 139 -6.88 17.34 -2.37
CA GLY A 139 -8.28 17.36 -1.95
C GLY A 139 -9.25 16.77 -2.99
N LEU A 140 -8.78 15.91 -3.91
CA LEU A 140 -9.56 15.39 -5.04
C LEU A 140 -10.82 14.63 -4.59
N VAL A 141 -10.75 13.81 -3.52
CA VAL A 141 -11.94 13.09 -3.03
C VAL A 141 -13.02 14.07 -2.56
N GLY A 142 -12.65 15.11 -1.80
CA GLY A 142 -13.59 16.13 -1.34
C GLY A 142 -14.16 16.96 -2.50
N ILE A 143 -13.39 17.18 -3.56
CA ILE A 143 -13.86 17.84 -4.79
C ILE A 143 -14.88 16.94 -5.48
N ALA A 144 -14.58 15.66 -5.68
CA ALA A 144 -15.48 14.70 -6.29
C ALA A 144 -16.82 14.63 -5.56
N GLN A 145 -16.80 14.56 -4.21
CA GLN A 145 -18.03 14.58 -3.40
C GLN A 145 -18.87 15.85 -3.59
N LYS A 146 -18.23 17.02 -3.75
CA LYS A 146 -18.91 18.30 -3.97
C LYS A 146 -19.43 18.46 -5.40
N CYS A 147 -18.99 17.64 -6.33
CA CYS A 147 -19.43 17.64 -7.74
C CYS A 147 -20.64 16.72 -7.97
N THR A 148 -21.22 16.14 -6.93
CA THR A 148 -22.42 15.30 -7.08
C THR A 148 -23.67 16.11 -7.34
N THR A 149 -24.48 15.69 -8.32
CA THR A 149 -25.81 16.24 -8.58
C THR A 149 -26.71 15.24 -9.32
N LEU A 150 -27.99 15.26 -8.99
CA LEU A 150 -29.04 14.55 -9.73
C LEU A 150 -29.82 15.49 -10.67
N ASP A 151 -29.52 16.78 -10.67
CA ASP A 151 -30.09 17.75 -11.60
C ASP A 151 -29.25 17.81 -12.88
N PRO A 152 -29.79 17.37 -14.04
CA PRO A 152 -29.06 17.42 -15.31
C PRO A 152 -28.77 18.83 -15.81
N ASN A 153 -29.49 19.85 -15.27
CA ASN A 153 -29.32 21.25 -15.61
C ASN A 153 -28.50 22.04 -14.58
N ALA A 154 -27.91 21.37 -13.59
CA ALA A 154 -27.06 22.04 -12.61
C ALA A 154 -25.85 22.69 -13.28
N THR A 155 -25.40 23.81 -12.73
CA THR A 155 -24.14 24.40 -13.14
C THR A 155 -22.99 23.41 -12.91
N PRO A 156 -22.16 23.13 -13.93
CA PRO A 156 -21.05 22.22 -13.79
C PRO A 156 -20.11 22.61 -12.65
N CYS A 157 -19.77 21.63 -11.82
CA CYS A 157 -18.87 21.80 -10.68
C CYS A 157 -17.49 22.32 -11.10
N LYS A 158 -17.00 21.92 -12.28
CA LYS A 158 -15.73 22.39 -12.82
C LYS A 158 -15.67 23.92 -12.95
N GLU A 159 -16.79 24.62 -13.17
CA GLU A 159 -16.83 26.07 -13.28
C GLU A 159 -16.40 26.75 -11.99
N LYS A 160 -16.84 26.21 -10.83
CA LYS A 160 -16.42 26.66 -9.50
C LYS A 160 -14.91 26.55 -9.28
N TYR A 161 -14.30 25.48 -9.79
CA TYR A 161 -12.85 25.26 -9.63
C TYR A 161 -12.00 25.94 -10.69
N ASN A 162 -12.64 26.61 -11.68
CA ASN A 162 -12.02 27.42 -12.71
C ASN A 162 -12.52 28.88 -12.69
N GLU A 163 -13.12 29.31 -11.58
CA GLU A 163 -13.65 30.66 -11.41
C GLU A 163 -12.55 31.71 -11.63
N GLY A 164 -12.88 32.76 -12.39
CA GLY A 164 -11.93 33.80 -12.75
C GLY A 164 -10.80 33.34 -13.67
N GLY A 165 -10.93 32.19 -14.32
CA GLY A 165 -9.89 31.64 -15.20
C GLY A 165 -8.73 30.96 -14.45
N VAL A 166 -8.90 30.72 -13.15
CA VAL A 166 -7.88 30.11 -12.30
C VAL A 166 -8.17 28.62 -12.14
N ASP A 167 -7.27 27.76 -12.61
CA ASP A 167 -7.31 26.31 -12.39
C ASP A 167 -6.87 25.98 -10.96
N GLN A 168 -7.81 26.03 -10.02
CA GLN A 168 -7.53 25.80 -8.59
C GLN A 168 -7.03 24.36 -8.31
N VAL A 169 -7.49 23.38 -9.08
CA VAL A 169 -7.05 21.97 -8.90
C VAL A 169 -5.65 21.78 -9.44
N GLY A 170 -5.35 22.37 -10.62
CA GLY A 170 -3.99 22.36 -11.17
C GLY A 170 -2.97 23.02 -10.26
N GLN A 171 -3.35 24.13 -9.59
CA GLN A 171 -2.48 24.77 -8.59
C GLN A 171 -2.16 23.84 -7.42
N ARG A 172 -3.17 23.14 -6.86
CA ARG A 172 -2.94 22.19 -5.76
C ARG A 172 -2.06 21.01 -6.18
N ILE A 173 -2.23 20.54 -7.42
CA ILE A 173 -1.38 19.48 -7.98
C ILE A 173 0.07 19.98 -8.13
N ALA A 174 0.27 21.21 -8.61
CA ALA A 174 1.60 21.81 -8.70
C ALA A 174 2.26 22.03 -7.33
N GLU A 175 1.47 22.42 -6.31
CA GLU A 175 1.94 22.56 -4.93
C GLU A 175 2.27 21.21 -4.26
N PHE A 176 1.67 20.12 -4.71
CA PHE A 176 1.97 18.77 -4.23
C PHE A 176 3.30 18.25 -4.78
N ALA A 177 3.67 18.57 -6.02
CA ALA A 177 4.86 18.06 -6.69
C ALA A 177 6.14 18.14 -5.82
N PRO A 178 6.58 19.31 -5.31
CA PRO A 178 7.77 19.39 -4.48
C PRO A 178 7.64 18.65 -3.13
N LYS A 179 6.44 18.52 -2.59
CA LYS A 179 6.21 17.75 -1.36
C LYS A 179 6.47 16.27 -1.59
N LEU A 180 6.03 15.73 -2.74
CA LEU A 180 6.32 14.34 -3.10
C LEU A 180 7.83 14.12 -3.27
N GLY A 181 8.55 15.02 -3.93
CA GLY A 181 10.01 14.95 -4.05
C GLY A 181 10.69 14.84 -2.67
N VAL A 182 10.33 15.70 -1.71
CA VAL A 182 10.85 15.62 -0.34
C VAL A 182 10.50 14.29 0.36
N VAL A 183 9.32 13.76 0.12
CA VAL A 183 8.91 12.44 0.65
C VAL A 183 9.82 11.34 0.10
N LEU A 184 10.07 11.31 -1.20
CA LEU A 184 10.90 10.29 -1.86
C LEU A 184 12.36 10.36 -1.41
N ASP A 185 12.97 11.55 -1.38
CA ASP A 185 14.32 11.75 -0.84
C ASP A 185 14.43 11.26 0.60
N SER A 186 13.40 11.52 1.42
CA SER A 186 13.36 11.09 2.81
C SER A 186 13.21 9.58 2.97
N ILE A 187 12.53 8.88 2.05
CA ILE A 187 12.48 7.41 2.02
C ILE A 187 13.87 6.85 1.74
N HIS A 188 14.57 7.34 0.71
CA HIS A 188 15.91 6.90 0.36
C HIS A 188 16.92 7.16 1.48
N GLN A 189 16.81 8.27 2.21
CA GLN A 189 17.66 8.55 3.37
C GLN A 189 17.47 7.55 4.52
N ARG A 190 16.24 7.07 4.75
CA ARG A 190 15.91 6.14 5.83
C ARG A 190 16.11 4.67 5.47
N SER A 191 15.94 4.36 4.21
CA SER A 191 15.99 3.01 3.64
C SER A 191 16.83 3.02 2.35
N PRO A 192 18.16 3.20 2.45
CA PRO A 192 19.03 3.50 1.31
C PRO A 192 19.16 2.35 0.31
N HIS A 193 18.78 1.14 0.69
CA HIS A 193 18.82 -0.05 -0.16
C HIS A 193 17.46 -0.46 -0.70
N ALA A 194 16.40 0.21 -0.26
CA ALA A 194 15.05 -0.14 -0.67
C ALA A 194 14.79 0.18 -2.15
N ARG A 195 14.14 -0.75 -2.85
CA ARG A 195 13.39 -0.38 -4.06
C ARG A 195 12.16 0.42 -3.64
N VAL A 196 11.97 1.58 -4.24
CA VAL A 196 10.86 2.49 -3.91
C VAL A 196 9.89 2.50 -5.09
N ILE A 197 8.72 1.92 -4.89
CA ILE A 197 7.65 1.83 -5.87
C ILE A 197 6.57 2.86 -5.52
N VAL A 198 6.31 3.78 -6.42
CA VAL A 198 5.22 4.77 -6.29
C VAL A 198 4.11 4.40 -7.26
N THR A 199 2.89 4.25 -6.77
CA THR A 199 1.76 4.00 -7.65
C THR A 199 1.02 5.28 -7.98
N GLY A 200 0.52 5.37 -9.21
CA GLY A 200 -0.54 6.31 -9.56
C GLY A 200 -1.90 5.88 -8.99
N TYR A 201 -2.91 6.65 -9.30
CA TYR A 201 -4.31 6.35 -9.01
C TYR A 201 -4.96 5.73 -10.25
N GLY A 202 -5.87 4.78 -10.06
CA GLY A 202 -6.57 4.10 -11.16
C GLY A 202 -7.55 5.01 -11.92
N LEU A 203 -8.23 4.43 -12.90
CA LEU A 203 -9.35 5.08 -13.60
C LEU A 203 -10.61 4.98 -12.73
N TYR A 204 -11.11 6.14 -12.27
CA TYR A 204 -12.30 6.20 -11.41
C TYR A 204 -13.61 6.18 -12.18
N ILE A 205 -13.63 6.89 -13.31
CA ILE A 205 -14.83 7.07 -14.11
C ILE A 205 -14.43 7.20 -15.59
N LYS A 206 -15.15 6.52 -16.46
CA LYS A 206 -14.92 6.58 -17.90
C LYS A 206 -15.19 7.99 -18.48
N PRO A 207 -14.65 8.33 -19.64
CA PRO A 207 -14.98 9.56 -20.35
C PRO A 207 -16.50 9.75 -20.48
N GLY A 208 -16.98 10.98 -20.21
CA GLY A 208 -18.39 11.31 -20.20
C GLY A 208 -19.20 10.73 -19.03
N GLY A 209 -18.56 9.99 -18.14
CA GLY A 209 -19.21 9.41 -16.96
C GLY A 209 -20.32 8.41 -17.28
N CYS A 210 -21.26 8.26 -16.37
CA CYS A 210 -22.44 7.39 -16.51
C CYS A 210 -23.63 7.90 -15.70
N TRP A 211 -23.86 9.23 -15.76
CA TRP A 211 -25.01 9.84 -15.09
C TRP A 211 -26.32 9.18 -15.54
N PRO A 212 -27.32 8.93 -14.67
CA PRO A 212 -27.35 9.24 -13.23
C PRO A 212 -26.78 8.13 -12.34
N LEU A 213 -26.27 7.02 -12.88
CA LEU A 213 -25.72 5.90 -12.09
C LEU A 213 -24.61 6.38 -11.15
N GLN A 214 -23.68 7.18 -11.70
CA GLN A 214 -22.77 8.00 -10.91
C GLN A 214 -23.29 9.44 -11.00
N PRO A 215 -23.65 10.08 -9.86
CA PRO A 215 -24.35 11.36 -9.85
C PRO A 215 -23.41 12.55 -10.11
N VAL A 216 -22.68 12.49 -11.19
CA VAL A 216 -21.72 13.51 -11.66
C VAL A 216 -22.03 13.81 -13.11
N LEU A 217 -22.16 15.09 -13.47
CA LEU A 217 -22.40 15.49 -14.85
C LEU A 217 -21.27 15.02 -15.77
N PRO A 218 -21.54 14.70 -17.05
CA PRO A 218 -20.51 14.24 -17.98
C PRO A 218 -19.27 15.13 -18.01
N VAL A 219 -19.46 16.45 -18.06
CA VAL A 219 -18.38 17.43 -18.08
C VAL A 219 -17.58 17.48 -16.78
N ASP A 220 -18.20 17.16 -15.65
CA ASP A 220 -17.54 17.09 -14.34
C ASP A 220 -16.83 15.74 -14.16
N ALA A 221 -17.36 14.65 -14.73
CA ALA A 221 -16.67 13.36 -14.80
C ALA A 221 -15.33 13.49 -15.54
N ASP A 222 -15.35 14.14 -16.70
CA ASP A 222 -14.12 14.41 -17.47
C ASP A 222 -13.15 15.34 -16.72
N PHE A 223 -13.67 16.35 -16.01
CA PHE A 223 -12.84 17.25 -15.20
C PHE A 223 -12.19 16.51 -14.01
N LEU A 224 -12.93 15.68 -13.31
CA LEU A 224 -12.42 14.94 -12.16
C LEU A 224 -11.38 13.91 -12.60
N GLN A 225 -11.69 13.09 -13.61
CA GLN A 225 -10.71 12.10 -14.09
C GLN A 225 -9.49 12.79 -14.68
N GLY A 226 -9.66 13.83 -15.49
CA GLY A 226 -8.54 14.60 -16.03
C GLY A 226 -7.66 15.24 -14.95
N SER A 227 -8.22 15.55 -13.76
CA SER A 227 -7.44 16.01 -12.61
C SER A 227 -6.63 14.88 -11.98
N VAL A 228 -7.17 13.67 -11.90
CA VAL A 228 -6.43 12.46 -11.47
C VAL A 228 -5.30 12.15 -12.44
N ASP A 229 -5.56 12.22 -13.75
CA ASP A 229 -4.56 11.94 -14.78
C ASP A 229 -3.38 12.93 -14.72
N ARG A 230 -3.68 14.21 -14.49
CA ARG A 230 -2.63 15.24 -14.27
C ARG A 230 -1.83 14.97 -13.01
N MET A 231 -2.48 14.55 -11.92
CA MET A 231 -1.80 14.17 -10.68
C MET A 231 -0.90 12.94 -10.91
N ASN A 232 -1.37 11.93 -11.64
CA ASN A 232 -0.56 10.76 -12.00
C ASN A 232 0.68 11.16 -12.83
N THR A 233 0.54 12.12 -13.74
CA THR A 233 1.68 12.67 -14.49
C THR A 233 2.73 13.26 -13.54
N VAL A 234 2.30 14.09 -12.59
CA VAL A 234 3.20 14.70 -11.60
C VAL A 234 3.85 13.63 -10.71
N ILE A 235 3.09 12.60 -10.30
CA ILE A 235 3.63 11.50 -9.51
C ILE A 235 4.72 10.77 -10.30
N ALA A 236 4.49 10.47 -11.58
CA ALA A 236 5.47 9.82 -12.44
C ALA A 236 6.75 10.67 -12.63
N GLU A 237 6.58 11.98 -12.88
CA GLU A 237 7.71 12.91 -13.04
C GLU A 237 8.54 13.02 -11.76
N GLN A 238 7.91 13.16 -10.60
CA GLN A 238 8.61 13.23 -9.32
C GLN A 238 9.28 11.89 -8.97
N SER A 239 8.64 10.76 -9.25
CA SER A 239 9.25 9.45 -9.05
C SER A 239 10.53 9.31 -9.85
N ALA A 240 10.51 9.64 -11.13
CA ALA A 240 11.68 9.60 -12.00
C ALA A 240 12.79 10.57 -11.54
N ALA A 241 12.42 11.79 -11.11
CA ALA A 241 13.36 12.81 -10.68
C ALA A 241 14.06 12.45 -9.35
N HIS A 242 13.41 11.66 -8.49
CA HIS A 242 13.86 11.32 -7.14
C HIS A 242 14.19 9.82 -6.98
N GLY A 243 14.51 9.11 -8.09
CA GLY A 243 15.05 7.74 -8.04
C GLY A 243 14.06 6.65 -7.62
N ALA A 244 12.75 6.90 -7.73
CA ALA A 244 11.71 5.93 -7.46
C ALA A 244 11.12 5.37 -8.77
N GLU A 245 10.54 4.17 -8.70
CA GLU A 245 9.89 3.51 -9.82
C GLU A 245 8.38 3.82 -9.80
N TYR A 246 7.85 4.31 -10.91
CA TYR A 246 6.42 4.61 -11.04
C TYR A 246 5.65 3.45 -11.66
N ILE A 247 4.50 3.10 -11.09
CA ILE A 247 3.56 2.12 -11.63
C ILE A 247 2.27 2.83 -12.06
N ASP A 248 1.97 2.76 -13.35
CA ASP A 248 0.70 3.22 -13.91
C ASP A 248 -0.42 2.23 -13.56
N LEU A 249 -1.35 2.65 -12.73
CA LEU A 249 -2.57 1.91 -12.42
C LEU A 249 -3.76 2.34 -13.29
N ALA A 250 -3.71 3.51 -13.93
CA ALA A 250 -4.83 4.06 -14.69
C ALA A 250 -5.06 3.31 -16.01
N THR A 251 -3.99 3.04 -16.76
CA THR A 251 -4.12 2.36 -18.06
C THR A 251 -4.68 0.95 -17.93
N PRO A 252 -4.20 0.08 -17.01
CA PRO A 252 -4.78 -1.24 -16.79
C PRO A 252 -6.21 -1.20 -16.22
N SER A 253 -6.62 -0.10 -15.57
CA SER A 253 -7.97 0.06 -14.99
C SER A 253 -9.04 0.39 -16.04
N LYS A 254 -8.69 0.58 -17.31
CA LYS A 254 -9.68 0.85 -18.37
C LYS A 254 -10.66 -0.32 -18.49
N GLY A 255 -11.96 0.00 -18.42
CA GLY A 255 -13.03 -1.00 -18.39
C GLY A 255 -13.32 -1.56 -16.99
N HIS A 256 -12.68 -1.00 -15.93
CA HIS A 256 -12.86 -1.40 -14.54
C HIS A 256 -13.25 -0.24 -13.62
N ASP A 257 -13.68 0.88 -14.20
CA ASP A 257 -14.12 2.08 -13.50
C ASP A 257 -15.51 1.92 -12.82
N SER A 258 -15.92 2.93 -12.09
CA SER A 258 -17.17 2.94 -11.31
C SER A 258 -18.46 2.80 -12.12
N CYS A 259 -18.38 2.94 -13.45
CA CYS A 259 -19.53 2.80 -14.35
C CYS A 259 -19.73 1.35 -14.84
N GLN A 260 -18.83 0.45 -14.55
CA GLN A 260 -18.89 -0.93 -15.01
C GLN A 260 -19.89 -1.77 -14.18
N ALA A 261 -20.15 -2.99 -14.64
CA ALA A 261 -20.91 -3.96 -13.85
C ALA A 261 -20.19 -4.26 -12.51
N PRO A 262 -20.90 -4.60 -11.43
CA PRO A 262 -20.28 -4.84 -10.13
C PRO A 262 -19.12 -5.85 -10.14
N SER A 263 -19.22 -6.89 -10.99
CA SER A 263 -18.16 -7.92 -11.15
C SER A 263 -16.89 -7.39 -11.81
N ASP A 264 -16.99 -6.32 -12.58
CA ASP A 264 -15.90 -5.83 -13.43
C ASP A 264 -15.18 -4.62 -12.82
N LYS A 265 -15.78 -4.01 -11.78
CA LYS A 265 -15.21 -2.85 -11.10
C LYS A 265 -13.94 -3.20 -10.33
N TRP A 266 -12.94 -2.33 -10.45
CA TRP A 266 -11.81 -2.24 -9.53
C TRP A 266 -11.98 -1.08 -8.56
N VAL A 267 -12.76 -0.07 -8.93
CA VAL A 267 -13.06 1.10 -8.10
C VAL A 267 -14.55 1.24 -7.94
N GLU A 268 -14.99 1.42 -6.70
CA GLU A 268 -16.39 1.68 -6.39
C GLU A 268 -16.77 3.14 -6.70
N GLY A 269 -18.06 3.34 -6.97
CA GLY A 269 -18.62 4.66 -7.19
C GLY A 269 -19.05 5.36 -5.91
N TYR A 270 -19.89 6.38 -6.05
CA TYR A 270 -20.49 7.10 -4.92
C TYR A 270 -21.37 6.21 -4.05
N VAL A 271 -22.02 5.20 -4.65
CA VAL A 271 -22.73 4.14 -3.95
C VAL A 271 -22.01 2.83 -4.23
N PRO A 272 -21.25 2.30 -3.28
CA PRO A 272 -20.53 1.06 -3.46
C PRO A 272 -21.44 -0.14 -3.72
N THR A 273 -20.99 -1.02 -4.60
CA THR A 273 -21.64 -2.30 -4.92
C THR A 273 -20.90 -3.50 -4.33
N ALA A 274 -19.71 -3.27 -3.80
CA ALA A 274 -18.91 -4.22 -3.04
C ALA A 274 -18.39 -3.57 -1.75
N ALA A 275 -17.80 -4.36 -0.87
CA ALA A 275 -17.20 -3.87 0.37
C ALA A 275 -15.96 -3.02 0.04
N ALA A 276 -16.13 -1.72 0.04
CA ALA A 276 -15.11 -0.68 -0.10
C ALA A 276 -15.70 0.68 0.27
N ALA A 277 -14.86 1.65 0.60
CA ALA A 277 -15.33 3.02 0.76
C ALA A 277 -15.75 3.62 -0.61
N PRO A 278 -16.71 4.57 -0.63
CA PRO A 278 -17.06 5.28 -1.86
C PRO A 278 -15.81 5.89 -2.53
N LEU A 279 -15.72 5.77 -3.84
CA LEU A 279 -14.60 6.29 -4.66
C LEU A 279 -13.23 5.67 -4.32
N HIS A 280 -13.21 4.42 -3.84
CA HIS A 280 -11.98 3.70 -3.51
C HIS A 280 -11.93 2.34 -4.21
N PRO A 281 -10.76 1.74 -4.32
CA PRO A 281 -10.64 0.38 -4.83
C PRO A 281 -11.46 -0.59 -3.99
N ASN A 282 -12.09 -1.55 -4.65
CA ASN A 282 -12.63 -2.72 -4.00
C ASN A 282 -11.57 -3.84 -3.98
N ARG A 283 -11.94 -5.01 -3.46
CA ARG A 283 -11.02 -6.14 -3.36
C ARG A 283 -10.42 -6.54 -4.72
N ASN A 284 -11.22 -6.54 -5.80
CA ASN A 284 -10.72 -6.82 -7.14
C ASN A 284 -9.66 -5.81 -7.58
N GLY A 285 -9.86 -4.52 -7.28
CA GLY A 285 -8.89 -3.46 -7.56
C GLY A 285 -7.58 -3.70 -6.81
N GLU A 286 -7.66 -3.94 -5.51
CA GLU A 286 -6.48 -4.17 -4.66
C GLU A 286 -5.68 -5.40 -5.10
N GLU A 287 -6.35 -6.53 -5.41
CA GLU A 287 -5.71 -7.76 -5.92
C GLU A 287 -5.02 -7.53 -7.28
N ASN A 288 -5.64 -6.76 -8.19
CA ASN A 288 -5.06 -6.45 -9.49
C ASN A 288 -3.90 -5.45 -9.37
N TYR A 289 -4.00 -4.43 -8.50
CA TYR A 289 -2.88 -3.52 -8.22
C TYR A 289 -1.68 -4.27 -7.66
N ALA A 290 -1.90 -5.19 -6.72
CA ALA A 290 -0.84 -6.07 -6.22
C ALA A 290 -0.21 -6.92 -7.33
N ALA A 291 -1.02 -7.43 -8.26
CA ALA A 291 -0.53 -8.21 -9.41
C ALA A 291 0.33 -7.36 -10.35
N LEU A 292 -0.08 -6.12 -10.65
CA LEU A 292 0.66 -5.20 -11.50
C LEU A 292 2.03 -4.83 -10.88
N ILE A 293 2.04 -4.51 -9.58
CA ILE A 293 3.28 -4.21 -8.85
C ILE A 293 4.18 -5.45 -8.81
N GLY A 294 3.62 -6.63 -8.51
CA GLY A 294 4.36 -7.89 -8.48
C GLY A 294 4.99 -8.26 -9.82
N ALA A 295 4.27 -8.07 -10.92
CA ALA A 295 4.78 -8.30 -12.27
C ALA A 295 5.94 -7.35 -12.61
N HIS A 296 5.84 -6.07 -12.23
CA HIS A 296 6.91 -5.10 -12.40
C HIS A 296 8.17 -5.50 -11.63
N LEU A 297 8.01 -5.92 -10.37
CA LEU A 297 9.14 -6.34 -9.52
C LEU A 297 9.87 -7.58 -10.04
N GLN A 298 9.18 -8.47 -10.77
CA GLN A 298 9.76 -9.69 -11.35
C GLN A 298 10.39 -9.46 -12.72
N GLY A 299 10.00 -8.43 -13.46
CA GLY A 299 10.46 -8.14 -14.82
C GLY A 299 11.63 -7.15 -14.91
N SER A 300 12.13 -6.65 -13.80
CA SER A 300 13.17 -5.62 -13.68
C SER A 300 14.50 -6.17 -13.15
#